data_f05acac027dde468fc02139d02d2557b
#
_entry.id   f05acac027dde468fc02139d02d2557b
#
_cell.length_a   1.000
_cell.length_b   1.000
_cell.length_c   1.000
_cell.angle_alpha   90.00
_cell.angle_beta   90.00
_cell.angle_gamma   90.00
#
_symmetry.space_group_name_H-M   'P 1'
#
loop_
_entity.id
_entity.type
_entity.pdbx_description
1 polymer ?
#
loop_
_entity_poly.entity_id
_entity_poly.type
_entity_poly.pdbx_seq_one_letter_code
_entity_poly.pdbx_strand_id
1 'polypeptide(L)'
;MRNHQGPFLGWCLFLLAALLAVPLPGRAQKIEVTTENGVAVIRNPISPVPLPGGPSQLILREDLVIGKEATAAGYLFAELRSIGVDNEGYIWTLDWEDIKVRVFDKAGKLISTFGKKGQGPQELENPSRMVVTPDGTAAIVDLNKLSFWSRDGRCLREVSTAKTR
;
A
#
# COMPACT_ATOMS: atom_id res chain seq x y z
N MET A 1 -71.24 42.29 21.53
CA MET A 1 -69.78 42.46 21.80
C MET A 1 -69.07 41.21 21.28
N ARG A 2 -68.38 41.32 20.15
CA ARG A 2 -67.59 40.23 19.50
C ARG A 2 -66.11 40.41 19.87
N ASN A 3 -65.56 39.43 20.59
CA ASN A 3 -64.15 39.39 20.89
C ASN A 3 -63.39 38.76 19.72
N HIS A 4 -62.66 39.57 19.00
CA HIS A 4 -61.65 39.13 18.03
C HIS A 4 -60.34 38.92 18.78
N GLN A 5 -60.01 37.66 19.09
CA GLN A 5 -58.64 37.27 19.40
C GLN A 5 -57.99 36.73 18.11
N GLY A 6 -57.03 37.49 17.62
CA GLY A 6 -56.40 37.26 16.35
C GLY A 6 -55.35 36.11 16.37
N PRO A 7 -54.92 35.69 15.19
CA PRO A 7 -54.06 34.51 14.97
C PRO A 7 -52.55 34.73 15.22
N PHE A 8 -52.19 35.72 16.08
CA PHE A 8 -50.75 36.05 16.28
C PHE A 8 -49.97 35.08 17.16
N LEU A 9 -50.66 34.25 17.97
CA LEU A 9 -49.97 33.32 18.87
C LEU A 9 -49.43 32.06 18.17
N GLY A 10 -50.03 31.67 17.04
CA GLY A 10 -49.60 30.47 16.28
C GLY A 10 -48.30 30.67 15.48
N TRP A 11 -48.06 31.89 15.03
CA TRP A 11 -46.89 32.15 14.20
C TRP A 11 -45.58 32.26 14.99
N CYS A 12 -45.66 32.73 16.24
CA CYS A 12 -44.47 32.76 17.11
C CYS A 12 -43.97 31.38 17.51
N LEU A 13 -44.87 30.40 17.68
CA LEU A 13 -44.49 29.02 17.98
C LEU A 13 -43.84 28.29 16.77
N PHE A 14 -44.30 28.63 15.54
CA PHE A 14 -43.70 28.05 14.34
C PHE A 14 -42.29 28.63 14.04
N LEU A 15 -42.05 29.88 14.33
CA LEU A 15 -40.72 30.52 14.17
C LEU A 15 -39.73 30.02 15.22
N LEU A 16 -40.18 29.67 16.43
CA LEU A 16 -39.32 29.12 17.48
C LEU A 16 -38.91 27.65 17.18
N ALA A 17 -39.83 26.88 16.58
CA ALA A 17 -39.53 25.47 16.17
C ALA A 17 -38.57 25.42 14.97
N ALA A 18 -38.59 26.42 14.04
CA ALA A 18 -37.69 26.49 12.92
C ALA A 18 -36.23 26.86 13.31
N LEU A 19 -36.07 27.54 14.45
CA LEU A 19 -34.74 27.92 14.96
C LEU A 19 -33.97 26.75 15.61
N LEU A 20 -34.67 25.68 15.99
CA LEU A 20 -34.06 24.46 16.59
C LEU A 20 -33.56 23.42 15.56
N ALA A 21 -33.82 23.63 14.27
CA ALA A 21 -33.42 22.74 13.19
C ALA A 21 -32.15 23.20 12.44
N VAL A 22 -31.37 24.13 12.99
CA VAL A 22 -30.04 24.44 12.43
C VAL A 22 -29.13 23.26 12.75
N PRO A 23 -28.68 22.48 11.76
CA PRO A 23 -27.72 21.43 12.03
C PRO A 23 -26.47 22.09 12.62
N LEU A 24 -26.16 21.72 13.87
CA LEU A 24 -24.89 22.12 14.48
C LEU A 24 -23.79 21.67 13.53
N PRO A 25 -22.85 22.58 13.15
CA PRO A 25 -21.74 22.18 12.31
C PRO A 25 -21.04 21.01 12.99
N GLY A 26 -21.06 19.86 12.33
CA GLY A 26 -20.37 18.68 12.81
C GLY A 26 -18.96 19.08 13.18
N ARG A 27 -18.56 18.83 14.41
CA ARG A 27 -17.20 19.12 14.89
C ARG A 27 -16.27 18.32 14.01
N ALA A 28 -15.58 19.01 13.10
CA ALA A 28 -14.59 18.36 12.24
C ALA A 28 -13.58 17.64 13.16
N GLN A 29 -13.58 16.32 13.12
CA GLN A 29 -12.64 15.54 13.89
C GLN A 29 -11.25 15.82 13.33
N LYS A 30 -10.39 16.41 14.16
CA LYS A 30 -9.04 16.80 13.77
C LYS A 30 -8.05 15.73 14.20
N ILE A 31 -7.08 15.45 13.36
CA ILE A 31 -5.91 14.66 13.75
C ILE A 31 -5.18 15.43 14.86
N GLU A 32 -5.00 14.82 16.00
CA GLU A 32 -4.29 15.39 17.13
C GLU A 32 -2.88 14.82 17.21
N VAL A 33 -1.88 15.70 17.21
CA VAL A 33 -0.47 15.32 17.37
C VAL A 33 0.00 15.88 18.69
N THR A 34 0.40 15.00 19.60
CA THR A 34 0.97 15.34 20.91
C THR A 34 2.36 14.73 21.06
N THR A 35 3.17 15.25 21.96
CA THR A 35 4.47 14.64 22.29
C THR A 35 4.41 14.11 23.70
N GLU A 36 4.59 12.81 23.88
CA GLU A 36 4.62 12.15 25.17
C GLU A 36 6.01 11.48 25.37
N ASN A 37 6.73 11.89 26.40
CA ASN A 37 8.09 11.38 26.69
C ASN A 37 9.07 11.48 25.51
N GLY A 38 8.97 12.56 24.70
CA GLY A 38 9.83 12.75 23.53
C GLY A 38 9.40 11.98 22.27
N VAL A 39 8.30 11.24 22.33
CA VAL A 39 7.74 10.50 21.20
C VAL A 39 6.50 11.23 20.65
N ALA A 40 6.44 11.43 19.34
CA ALA A 40 5.26 11.99 18.69
C ALA A 40 4.12 10.96 18.70
N VAL A 41 3.01 11.29 19.35
CA VAL A 41 1.80 10.48 19.40
C VAL A 41 0.76 11.10 18.49
N ILE A 42 0.35 10.34 17.48
CA ILE A 42 -0.69 10.76 16.53
C ILE A 42 -1.99 10.05 16.89
N ARG A 43 -3.00 10.83 17.27
CA ARG A 43 -4.35 10.32 17.57
C ARG A 43 -5.23 10.57 16.36
N ASN A 44 -5.58 9.50 15.66
CA ASN A 44 -6.49 9.56 14.54
C ASN A 44 -7.95 9.52 15.04
N PRO A 45 -8.85 10.28 14.43
CA PRO A 45 -10.27 10.18 14.74
C PRO A 45 -10.83 8.82 14.30
N ILE A 46 -11.94 8.39 14.91
CA ILE A 46 -12.62 7.13 14.58
C ILE A 46 -13.14 7.15 13.12
N SER A 47 -13.57 8.32 12.65
CA SER A 47 -14.00 8.48 11.26
C SER A 47 -12.85 9.02 10.41
N PRO A 48 -12.65 8.54 9.17
CA PRO A 48 -11.63 9.06 8.27
C PRO A 48 -11.77 10.56 8.05
N VAL A 49 -10.66 11.29 8.18
CA VAL A 49 -10.58 12.71 7.85
C VAL A 49 -10.07 12.84 6.43
N PRO A 50 -10.79 13.53 5.52
CA PRO A 50 -10.28 13.81 4.19
C PRO A 50 -8.98 14.61 4.27
N LEU A 51 -8.01 14.27 3.44
CA LEU A 51 -6.77 15.04 3.34
C LEU A 51 -7.12 16.46 2.85
N PRO A 52 -6.54 17.52 3.45
CA PRO A 52 -6.75 18.89 2.96
C PRO A 52 -6.37 19.00 1.48
N GLY A 53 -7.34 19.36 0.63
CA GLY A 53 -7.16 19.44 -0.83
C GLY A 53 -7.05 18.10 -1.56
N GLY A 54 -7.19 16.98 -0.86
CA GLY A 54 -7.17 15.64 -1.43
C GLY A 54 -8.57 15.12 -1.78
N PRO A 55 -8.67 14.05 -2.57
CA PRO A 55 -9.93 13.40 -2.88
C PRO A 55 -10.54 12.79 -1.61
N SER A 56 -11.87 12.88 -1.48
CA SER A 56 -12.62 12.27 -0.36
C SER A 56 -12.66 10.75 -0.42
N GLN A 57 -12.27 10.16 -1.55
CA GLN A 57 -12.22 8.72 -1.77
C GLN A 57 -10.99 8.36 -2.61
N LEU A 58 -10.33 7.27 -2.26
CA LEU A 58 -9.33 6.64 -3.11
C LEU A 58 -10.05 5.69 -4.06
N ILE A 59 -9.90 5.93 -5.35
CA ILE A 59 -10.44 5.06 -6.41
C ILE A 59 -9.26 4.29 -6.99
N LEU A 60 -9.25 2.97 -6.82
CA LEU A 60 -8.29 2.10 -7.48
C LEU A 60 -8.77 1.86 -8.92
N ARG A 61 -7.88 2.10 -9.87
CA ARG A 61 -8.07 1.75 -11.28
C ARG A 61 -7.02 0.73 -11.67
N GLU A 62 -7.43 -0.27 -12.42
CA GLU A 62 -6.49 -1.20 -13.04
C GLU A 62 -5.64 -0.42 -14.05
N ASP A 63 -4.34 -0.41 -13.86
CA ASP A 63 -3.36 0.29 -14.71
C ASP A 63 -2.61 -0.72 -15.58
N LEU A 64 -2.23 -1.86 -15.00
CA LEU A 64 -1.47 -2.90 -15.67
C LEU A 64 -1.87 -4.29 -15.18
N VAL A 65 -1.97 -5.24 -16.08
CA VAL A 65 -2.11 -6.67 -15.77
C VAL A 65 -0.97 -7.44 -16.40
N ILE A 66 -0.21 -8.16 -15.57
CA ILE A 66 0.85 -9.07 -16.02
C ILE A 66 0.35 -10.50 -15.87
N GLY A 67 0.49 -11.31 -16.92
CA GLY A 67 0.07 -12.72 -16.91
C GLY A 67 -1.38 -12.98 -17.36
N LYS A 68 -2.11 -11.98 -17.81
CA LYS A 68 -3.51 -12.14 -18.29
C LYS A 68 -3.63 -13.07 -19.50
N GLU A 69 -2.65 -13.04 -20.39
CA GLU A 69 -2.57 -13.91 -21.56
C GLU A 69 -1.33 -14.81 -21.43
N ALA A 70 -1.41 -15.75 -20.52
CA ALA A 70 -0.28 -16.55 -20.04
C ALA A 70 0.19 -17.64 -21.02
N THR A 71 0.28 -17.33 -22.30
CA THR A 71 0.86 -18.23 -23.32
C THR A 71 2.36 -18.06 -23.50
N ALA A 72 2.93 -16.94 -23.03
CA ALA A 72 4.36 -16.67 -23.14
C ALA A 72 5.12 -17.16 -21.89
N ALA A 73 6.22 -17.84 -22.10
CA ALA A 73 7.12 -18.25 -21.02
C ALA A 73 7.58 -17.04 -20.20
N GLY A 74 7.53 -17.15 -18.87
CA GLY A 74 7.92 -16.09 -17.95
C GLY A 74 6.79 -15.19 -17.47
N TYR A 75 5.58 -15.31 -17.98
CA TYR A 75 4.39 -14.58 -17.52
C TYR A 75 3.46 -15.40 -16.62
N LEU A 76 3.74 -16.69 -16.46
CA LEU A 76 3.05 -17.55 -15.50
C LEU A 76 3.71 -17.47 -14.14
N PHE A 77 2.90 -17.37 -13.11
CA PHE A 77 3.32 -17.42 -11.72
C PHE A 77 2.71 -18.67 -11.07
N ALA A 78 3.54 -19.43 -10.38
CA ALA A 78 3.09 -20.60 -9.62
C ALA A 78 2.64 -20.16 -8.21
N GLU A 79 3.51 -19.44 -7.48
CA GLU A 79 3.15 -18.83 -6.20
C GLU A 79 3.87 -17.48 -6.04
N LEU A 80 3.16 -16.40 -6.35
CA LEU A 80 3.67 -15.04 -6.21
C LEU A 80 3.73 -14.64 -4.74
N ARG A 81 4.93 -14.48 -4.19
CA ARG A 81 5.14 -14.21 -2.76
C ARG A 81 5.52 -12.76 -2.44
N SER A 82 6.21 -12.09 -3.33
CA SER A 82 6.58 -10.68 -3.16
C SER A 82 6.48 -9.92 -4.46
N ILE A 83 6.05 -8.66 -4.35
CA ILE A 83 6.09 -7.69 -5.44
C ILE A 83 6.75 -6.43 -4.91
N GLY A 84 7.57 -5.78 -5.75
CA GLY A 84 8.17 -4.48 -5.48
C GLY A 84 8.24 -3.66 -6.74
N VAL A 85 8.34 -2.34 -6.59
CA VAL A 85 8.51 -1.41 -7.71
C VAL A 85 9.62 -0.44 -7.34
N ASP A 86 10.57 -0.23 -8.26
CA ASP A 86 11.63 0.76 -8.08
C ASP A 86 11.23 2.15 -8.60
N ASN A 87 12.09 3.16 -8.38
CA ASN A 87 11.78 4.54 -8.78
C ASN A 87 11.74 4.76 -10.30
N GLU A 88 12.25 3.83 -11.09
CA GLU A 88 12.17 3.87 -12.55
C GLU A 88 10.88 3.19 -13.08
N GLY A 89 10.11 2.58 -12.19
CA GLY A 89 8.85 1.91 -12.50
C GLY A 89 9.02 0.46 -12.95
N TYR A 90 10.18 -0.17 -12.74
CA TYR A 90 10.33 -1.60 -12.96
C TYR A 90 9.64 -2.39 -11.85
N ILE A 91 8.91 -3.40 -12.26
CA ILE A 91 8.11 -4.26 -11.39
C ILE A 91 8.88 -5.56 -11.17
N TRP A 92 9.15 -5.86 -9.92
CA TRP A 92 9.88 -7.04 -9.48
C TRP A 92 8.92 -8.02 -8.82
N THR A 93 9.04 -9.27 -9.17
CA THR A 93 8.20 -10.34 -8.61
C THR A 93 9.07 -11.48 -8.11
N LEU A 94 8.73 -12.03 -6.95
CA LEU A 94 9.33 -13.26 -6.42
C LEU A 94 8.28 -14.36 -6.44
N ASP A 95 8.51 -15.35 -7.26
CA ASP A 95 7.75 -16.60 -7.33
C ASP A 95 8.45 -17.65 -6.47
N TRP A 96 7.77 -18.08 -5.42
CA TRP A 96 8.35 -18.96 -4.43
C TRP A 96 8.45 -20.41 -4.90
N GLU A 97 7.45 -20.91 -5.59
CA GLU A 97 7.43 -22.31 -6.03
C GLU A 97 8.45 -22.56 -7.15
N ASP A 98 8.52 -21.63 -8.11
CA ASP A 98 9.50 -21.68 -9.19
C ASP A 98 10.92 -21.28 -8.75
N ILE A 99 11.07 -20.65 -7.57
CA ILE A 99 12.31 -20.03 -7.12
C ILE A 99 12.85 -19.05 -8.18
N LYS A 100 11.97 -18.18 -8.68
CA LYS A 100 12.29 -17.21 -9.74
C LYS A 100 11.97 -15.80 -9.30
N VAL A 101 12.89 -14.90 -9.60
CA VAL A 101 12.64 -13.47 -9.63
C VAL A 101 12.47 -13.06 -11.07
N ARG A 102 11.40 -12.32 -11.36
CA ARG A 102 11.14 -11.77 -12.70
C ARG A 102 11.06 -10.25 -12.58
N VAL A 103 11.67 -9.57 -13.50
CA VAL A 103 11.65 -8.10 -13.58
C VAL A 103 10.95 -7.69 -14.87
N PHE A 104 9.95 -6.84 -14.74
CA PHE A 104 9.20 -6.30 -15.85
C PHE A 104 9.40 -4.78 -15.92
N ASP A 105 9.33 -4.22 -17.12
CA ASP A 105 9.27 -2.77 -17.27
C ASP A 105 7.88 -2.23 -16.90
N LYS A 106 7.74 -0.91 -16.89
CA LYS A 106 6.47 -0.22 -16.58
C LYS A 106 5.32 -0.53 -17.54
N ALA A 107 5.60 -1.14 -18.69
CA ALA A 107 4.61 -1.61 -19.65
C ALA A 107 4.27 -3.10 -19.47
N GLY A 108 4.87 -3.77 -18.48
CA GLY A 108 4.66 -5.18 -18.19
C GLY A 108 5.46 -6.14 -19.07
N LYS A 109 6.43 -5.64 -19.84
CA LYS A 109 7.32 -6.48 -20.64
C LYS A 109 8.40 -7.10 -19.76
N LEU A 110 8.59 -8.41 -19.85
CA LEU A 110 9.63 -9.13 -19.12
C LEU A 110 11.02 -8.68 -19.59
N ILE A 111 11.85 -8.23 -18.65
CA ILE A 111 13.20 -7.73 -18.88
C ILE A 111 14.25 -8.76 -18.48
N SER A 112 14.09 -9.37 -17.30
CA SER A 112 15.01 -10.38 -16.81
C SER A 112 14.31 -11.42 -15.95
N THR A 113 14.91 -12.61 -15.90
CA THR A 113 14.50 -13.71 -15.01
C THR A 113 15.75 -14.31 -14.42
N PHE A 114 15.78 -14.45 -13.10
CA PHE A 114 16.87 -15.11 -12.39
C PHE A 114 16.38 -15.86 -11.17
N GLY A 115 17.26 -16.53 -10.49
CA GLY A 115 16.99 -17.44 -9.39
C GLY A 115 17.14 -18.89 -9.81
N LYS A 116 17.87 -19.65 -9.01
CA LYS A 116 18.12 -21.07 -9.17
C LYS A 116 17.97 -21.73 -7.81
N LYS A 117 17.23 -22.83 -7.74
CA LYS A 117 17.04 -23.57 -6.51
C LYS A 117 18.33 -24.22 -6.07
N GLY A 118 18.72 -24.00 -4.81
CA GLY A 118 19.89 -24.62 -4.20
C GLY A 118 20.41 -23.85 -2.99
N GLN A 119 21.50 -24.37 -2.39
CA GLN A 119 22.15 -23.82 -1.20
C GLN A 119 23.48 -23.15 -1.51
N GLY A 120 23.97 -23.26 -2.73
CA GLY A 120 25.23 -22.72 -3.18
C GLY A 120 25.24 -21.19 -3.32
N PRO A 121 26.39 -20.60 -3.67
CA PRO A 121 26.46 -19.20 -4.00
C PRO A 121 25.49 -18.85 -5.15
N GLN A 122 24.79 -17.72 -5.03
CA GLN A 122 23.82 -17.22 -6.01
C GLN A 122 22.63 -18.19 -6.27
N GLU A 123 22.42 -19.19 -5.43
CA GLU A 123 21.24 -20.05 -5.43
C GLU A 123 20.29 -19.61 -4.31
N LEU A 124 19.01 -19.91 -4.43
CA LEU A 124 17.97 -19.63 -3.45
C LEU A 124 17.34 -20.96 -3.01
N GLU A 125 17.26 -21.21 -1.71
CA GLU A 125 16.70 -22.45 -1.18
C GLU A 125 15.21 -22.31 -0.86
N ASN A 126 14.88 -21.29 -0.07
CA ASN A 126 13.51 -21.00 0.38
C ASN A 126 13.34 -19.48 0.56
N PRO A 127 13.29 -18.72 -0.52
CA PRO A 127 13.18 -17.27 -0.47
C PRO A 127 11.80 -16.86 0.09
N SER A 128 11.81 -16.24 1.26
CA SER A 128 10.58 -15.90 1.99
C SER A 128 10.08 -14.49 1.71
N ARG A 129 10.96 -13.59 1.37
CA ARG A 129 10.64 -12.17 1.13
C ARG A 129 11.65 -11.52 0.20
N MET A 130 11.16 -10.59 -0.60
CA MET A 130 11.98 -9.67 -1.39
C MET A 130 11.59 -8.23 -1.05
N VAL A 131 12.59 -7.37 -0.92
CA VAL A 131 12.41 -5.91 -0.79
C VAL A 131 13.19 -5.25 -1.92
N VAL A 132 12.52 -4.41 -2.67
CA VAL A 132 13.14 -3.64 -3.76
C VAL A 132 13.44 -2.24 -3.26
N THR A 133 14.68 -1.82 -3.43
CA THR A 133 15.13 -0.47 -3.08
C THR A 133 14.81 0.51 -4.22
N PRO A 134 14.68 1.81 -3.92
CA PRO A 134 14.38 2.82 -4.92
C PRO A 134 15.35 2.88 -6.10
N ASP A 135 16.62 2.52 -5.90
CA ASP A 135 17.68 2.48 -6.90
C ASP A 135 17.71 1.22 -7.78
N GLY A 136 16.73 0.31 -7.61
CA GLY A 136 16.63 -0.90 -8.43
C GLY A 136 17.54 -2.04 -7.98
N THR A 137 17.77 -2.15 -6.67
CA THR A 137 18.40 -3.33 -6.05
C THR A 137 17.35 -4.15 -5.31
N ALA A 138 17.34 -5.46 -5.46
CA ALA A 138 16.50 -6.34 -4.69
C ALA A 138 17.27 -7.03 -3.57
N ALA A 139 16.79 -6.93 -2.34
CA ALA A 139 17.25 -7.70 -1.19
C ALA A 139 16.31 -8.90 -1.00
N ILE A 140 16.85 -10.11 -1.06
CA ILE A 140 16.07 -11.35 -0.94
C ILE A 140 16.48 -12.04 0.36
N VAL A 141 15.50 -12.27 1.22
CA VAL A 141 15.65 -13.05 2.45
C VAL A 141 15.40 -14.50 2.12
N ASP A 142 16.42 -15.32 2.26
CA ASP A 142 16.39 -16.76 2.11
C ASP A 142 16.58 -17.45 3.47
N LEU A 143 16.47 -18.77 3.54
CA LEU A 143 16.51 -19.55 4.77
C LEU A 143 17.72 -19.20 5.66
N ASN A 144 18.92 -19.18 5.10
CA ASN A 144 20.19 -18.99 5.82
C ASN A 144 21.03 -17.84 5.28
N LYS A 145 20.49 -17.01 4.40
CA LYS A 145 21.22 -15.89 3.82
C LYS A 145 20.31 -14.73 3.38
N LEU A 146 20.93 -13.58 3.28
CA LEU A 146 20.40 -12.38 2.65
C LEU A 146 21.23 -12.11 1.42
N SER A 147 20.60 -12.00 0.27
CA SER A 147 21.29 -11.73 -1.01
C SER A 147 20.76 -10.46 -1.67
N PHE A 148 21.65 -9.74 -2.35
CA PHE A 148 21.34 -8.50 -3.05
C PHE A 148 21.55 -8.68 -4.53
N TRP A 149 20.60 -8.25 -5.33
CA TRP A 149 20.56 -8.52 -6.75
C TRP A 149 20.27 -7.25 -7.56
N SER A 150 20.99 -7.09 -8.66
CA SER A 150 20.70 -6.04 -9.64
C SER A 150 19.57 -6.45 -10.59
N ARG A 151 19.02 -5.48 -11.30
CA ARG A 151 17.89 -5.65 -12.21
C ARG A 151 18.17 -6.66 -13.34
N ASP A 152 19.42 -6.78 -13.77
CA ASP A 152 19.86 -7.76 -14.78
C ASP A 152 20.08 -9.18 -14.21
N GLY A 153 19.79 -9.39 -12.93
CA GLY A 153 19.90 -10.69 -12.28
C GLY A 153 21.30 -11.06 -11.80
N ARG A 154 22.21 -10.08 -11.69
CA ARG A 154 23.53 -10.31 -11.11
C ARG A 154 23.46 -10.21 -9.59
N CYS A 155 23.99 -11.22 -8.90
CA CYS A 155 24.16 -11.17 -7.46
C CYS A 155 25.29 -10.19 -7.10
N LEU A 156 24.94 -9.15 -6.36
CA LEU A 156 25.88 -8.10 -5.94
C LEU A 156 26.58 -8.46 -4.63
N ARG A 157 25.85 -9.14 -3.73
CA ARG A 157 26.34 -9.51 -2.41
C ARG A 157 25.48 -10.62 -1.80
N GLU A 158 26.11 -11.48 -1.03
CA GLU A 158 25.45 -12.43 -0.13
C GLU A 158 26.00 -12.31 1.29
N VAL A 159 25.12 -12.43 2.26
CA VAL A 159 25.44 -12.42 3.69
C VAL A 159 24.80 -13.63 4.32
N SER A 160 25.60 -14.52 4.93
CA SER A 160 25.06 -15.62 5.71
C SER A 160 24.37 -15.11 6.97
N THR A 161 23.15 -15.59 7.21
CA THR A 161 22.40 -15.35 8.45
C THR A 161 22.38 -16.58 9.34
N ALA A 162 23.03 -17.68 8.92
CA ALA A 162 23.23 -18.85 9.76
C ALA A 162 24.05 -18.49 10.99
N LYS A 163 23.56 -18.87 12.19
CA LYS A 163 24.34 -18.74 13.42
C LYS A 163 25.57 -19.61 13.30
N THR A 164 26.75 -19.02 13.30
CA THR A 164 27.99 -19.76 13.54
C THR A 164 27.88 -20.33 14.96
N ARG A 165 27.88 -21.63 15.08
CA ARG A 165 27.96 -22.33 16.37
C ARG A 165 29.39 -22.34 16.86
#